data_73d826fc14ca6917129208f8d458d02b
#
_entry.id   73d826fc14ca6917129208f8d458d02b
#
_cell.length_a   1.000
_cell.length_b   1.000
_cell.length_c   1.000
_cell.angle_alpha   90.00
_cell.angle_beta   90.00
_cell.angle_gamma   90.00
#
_symmetry.space_group_name_H-M   'P 1'
#
loop_
_entity.id
_entity.type
_entity.pdbx_description
1 polymer ?
#
loop_
_entity_poly.entity_id
_entity_poly.type
_entity_poly.pdbx_seq_one_letter_code
_entity_poly.pdbx_strand_id
1 'polypeptide(L)'
;MAQNDKTNLGYLGEDFQFKLVHTFMEDKEFFKDISCIVDQNMFTDPYLKIYVGVMKEYYETKEAVPSYSIMGIALNEKAHNEIERETYHAVIERIKHTQSDGSDFIVELAEKFFKQQ
;
A
#
# COMPACT_ATOMS: atom_id res chain seq x y z
N MET A 1 3.30 26.16 -9.17
CA MET A 1 3.17 25.52 -9.06
C MET A 1 2.38 24.54 -8.94
N ALA A 2 2.23 23.97 -9.33
CA ALA A 2 1.33 23.13 -9.43
C ALA A 2 1.14 22.28 -8.44
N GLN A 3 0.54 22.44 -7.75
CA GLN A 3 0.43 21.85 -6.69
C GLN A 3 -0.47 20.77 -6.71
N ASN A 4 -1.33 20.56 -7.52
CA ASN A 4 -2.25 19.45 -7.56
C ASN A 4 -1.73 18.38 -8.47
N ASP A 5 -0.52 17.93 -8.21
CA ASP A 5 0.07 16.85 -8.96
C ASP A 5 -0.66 15.57 -8.60
N LYS A 6 -1.48 15.06 -9.49
CA LYS A 6 -2.26 13.85 -9.26
C LYS A 6 -1.59 12.61 -9.83
N THR A 7 -0.28 12.66 -10.05
CA THR A 7 0.46 11.47 -10.44
C THR A 7 0.77 10.60 -9.24
N ASN A 8 0.57 11.11 -8.01
CA ASN A 8 0.74 10.33 -6.80
C ASN A 8 -0.41 10.61 -5.84
N LEU A 9 -0.47 9.83 -4.78
CA LEU A 9 -1.56 9.90 -3.81
C LEU A 9 -1.37 10.93 -2.72
N GLY A 10 -0.29 11.74 -2.82
CA GLY A 10 0.02 12.72 -1.78
C GLY A 10 -1.09 13.72 -1.53
N TYR A 11 -1.83 14.09 -2.58
CA TYR A 11 -2.90 15.08 -2.43
C TYR A 11 -4.07 14.56 -1.59
N LEU A 12 -4.16 13.24 -1.41
CA LEU A 12 -5.21 12.64 -0.58
C LEU A 12 -4.75 12.41 0.86
N GLY A 13 -3.47 12.66 1.14
CA GLY A 13 -2.95 12.60 2.50
C GLY A 13 -2.40 11.23 2.90
N GLU A 14 -1.62 11.24 3.98
CA GLU A 14 -0.98 10.02 4.47
C GLU A 14 -2.00 9.03 5.00
N ASP A 15 -3.00 9.51 5.70
CA ASP A 15 -4.01 8.65 6.29
C ASP A 15 -4.76 7.85 5.21
N PHE A 16 -5.06 8.53 4.09
CA PHE A 16 -5.69 7.86 2.96
C PHE A 16 -4.80 6.74 2.44
N GLN A 17 -3.50 7.00 2.33
CA GLN A 17 -2.56 6.02 1.81
C GLN A 17 -2.52 4.77 2.69
N PHE A 18 -2.52 4.94 4.02
CA PHE A 18 -2.55 3.80 4.92
C PHE A 18 -3.86 3.03 4.82
N LYS A 19 -4.98 3.75 4.69
CA LYS A 19 -6.29 3.10 4.51
C LYS A 19 -6.36 2.34 3.20
N LEU A 20 -5.74 2.88 2.15
CA LEU A 20 -5.71 2.20 0.86
C LEU A 20 -4.92 0.91 0.93
N VAL A 21 -3.74 0.93 1.56
CA VAL A 21 -2.93 -0.28 1.69
C VAL A 21 -3.64 -1.30 2.57
N HIS A 22 -4.30 -0.85 3.64
CA HIS A 22 -5.13 -1.73 4.45
C HIS A 22 -6.19 -2.41 3.60
N THR A 23 -6.83 -1.65 2.71
CA THR A 23 -7.85 -2.19 1.81
C THR A 23 -7.24 -3.22 0.85
N PHE A 24 -6.04 -2.97 0.34
CA PHE A 24 -5.33 -3.96 -0.48
C PHE A 24 -5.17 -5.29 0.26
N MET A 25 -4.86 -5.23 1.55
CA MET A 25 -4.63 -6.44 2.33
C MET A 25 -5.92 -7.17 2.66
N GLU A 26 -7.00 -6.42 2.89
CA GLU A 26 -8.27 -7.01 3.32
C GLU A 26 -9.20 -7.37 2.16
N ASP A 27 -9.12 -6.63 1.05
CA ASP A 27 -9.98 -6.87 -0.11
C ASP A 27 -9.10 -7.36 -1.26
N LYS A 28 -8.91 -8.66 -1.31
CA LYS A 28 -7.99 -9.26 -2.27
C LYS A 28 -8.46 -9.12 -3.70
N GLU A 29 -9.77 -9.10 -3.91
CA GLU A 29 -10.31 -8.91 -5.26
C GLU A 29 -10.02 -7.51 -5.77
N PHE A 30 -10.12 -6.51 -4.89
CA PHE A 30 -9.79 -5.15 -5.28
C PHE A 30 -8.31 -5.05 -5.70
N PHE A 31 -7.41 -5.61 -4.89
CA PHE A 31 -5.98 -5.58 -5.25
C PHE A 31 -5.72 -6.31 -6.56
N LYS A 32 -6.37 -7.46 -6.74
CA LYS A 32 -6.23 -8.21 -7.98
C LYS A 32 -6.62 -7.36 -9.19
N ASP A 33 -7.73 -6.61 -9.08
CA ASP A 33 -8.25 -5.82 -10.18
C ASP A 33 -7.32 -4.67 -10.56
N ILE A 34 -6.58 -4.11 -9.60
CA ILE A 34 -5.75 -2.95 -9.87
C ILE A 34 -4.25 -3.27 -9.86
N SER A 35 -3.88 -4.53 -9.69
CA SER A 35 -2.47 -4.90 -9.51
C SER A 35 -1.60 -4.52 -10.69
N CYS A 36 -2.15 -4.50 -11.89
CA CYS A 36 -1.35 -4.15 -13.07
C CYS A 36 -1.22 -2.64 -13.27
N ILE A 37 -2.03 -1.83 -12.58
CA ILE A 37 -1.93 -0.37 -12.71
C ILE A 37 -1.32 0.30 -11.48
N VAL A 38 -1.40 -0.31 -10.32
CA VAL A 38 -0.84 0.29 -9.12
C VAL A 38 0.69 0.29 -9.20
N ASP A 39 1.30 1.39 -8.79
CA ASP A 39 2.74 1.55 -8.81
C ASP A 39 3.17 2.08 -7.46
N GLN A 40 4.22 1.51 -6.91
CA GLN A 40 4.70 1.93 -5.57
C GLN A 40 5.07 3.41 -5.53
N ASN A 41 5.47 3.98 -6.66
CA ASN A 41 5.83 5.40 -6.72
C ASN A 41 4.65 6.33 -6.65
N MET A 42 3.43 5.82 -6.71
CA MET A 42 2.24 6.62 -6.47
C MET A 42 2.08 7.01 -5.01
N PHE A 43 2.74 6.27 -4.10
CA PHE A 43 2.71 6.57 -2.68
C PHE A 43 3.82 7.55 -2.32
N THR A 44 3.59 8.39 -1.32
CA THR A 44 4.57 9.39 -0.92
C THR A 44 5.33 8.98 0.35
N ASP A 45 4.74 8.11 1.17
CA ASP A 45 5.42 7.59 2.35
C ASP A 45 6.48 6.56 1.91
N PRO A 46 7.74 6.75 2.29
CA PRO A 46 8.80 5.84 1.81
C PRO A 46 8.61 4.38 2.23
N TYR A 47 8.02 4.16 3.40
CA TYR A 47 7.81 2.78 3.86
C TYR A 47 6.62 2.13 3.16
N LEU A 48 5.60 2.93 2.81
CA LEU A 48 4.49 2.41 2.02
C LEU A 48 4.93 2.11 0.59
N LYS A 49 5.84 2.91 0.04
CA LYS A 49 6.40 2.58 -1.28
C LYS A 49 7.02 1.20 -1.28
N ILE A 50 7.83 0.91 -0.27
CA ILE A 50 8.49 -0.39 -0.16
C ILE A 50 7.46 -1.49 0.08
N TYR A 51 6.48 -1.22 0.94
CA TYR A 51 5.43 -2.19 1.26
C TYR A 51 4.67 -2.60 0.00
N VAL A 52 4.21 -1.61 -0.77
CA VAL A 52 3.45 -1.88 -1.98
C VAL A 52 4.31 -2.57 -3.04
N GLY A 53 5.58 -2.19 -3.12
CA GLY A 53 6.52 -2.86 -4.02
C GLY A 53 6.66 -4.34 -3.72
N VAL A 54 6.75 -4.69 -2.43
CA VAL A 54 6.81 -6.08 -2.00
C VAL A 54 5.51 -6.81 -2.32
N MET A 55 4.37 -6.16 -2.09
CA MET A 55 3.07 -6.77 -2.42
C MET A 55 2.97 -7.10 -3.90
N LYS A 56 3.38 -6.16 -4.76
CA LYS A 56 3.32 -6.36 -6.21
C LYS A 56 4.25 -7.50 -6.64
N GLU A 57 5.46 -7.52 -6.11
CA GLU A 57 6.43 -8.55 -6.45
C GLU A 57 5.91 -9.92 -6.06
N TYR A 58 5.34 -10.02 -4.85
CA TYR A 58 4.77 -11.27 -4.39
C TYR A 58 3.60 -11.70 -5.28
N TYR A 59 2.72 -10.74 -5.61
CA TYR A 59 1.55 -11.05 -6.43
C TYR A 59 1.96 -11.53 -7.82
N GLU A 60 2.97 -10.89 -8.41
CA GLU A 60 3.45 -11.29 -9.74
C GLU A 60 4.05 -12.69 -9.75
N THR A 61 4.63 -13.11 -8.64
CA THR A 61 5.27 -14.41 -8.53
C THR A 61 4.30 -15.50 -8.09
N LYS A 62 3.43 -15.19 -7.12
CA LYS A 62 2.58 -16.18 -6.47
C LYS A 62 1.10 -16.08 -6.86
N GLU A 63 0.72 -15.03 -7.56
CA GLU A 63 -0.68 -14.75 -7.96
C GLU A 63 -1.61 -14.74 -6.75
N ALA A 64 -1.13 -14.21 -5.64
CA ALA A 64 -1.89 -14.10 -4.40
C ALA A 64 -1.43 -12.88 -3.62
N VAL A 65 -2.34 -12.31 -2.84
CA VAL A 65 -2.01 -11.20 -1.94
C VAL A 65 -1.31 -11.79 -0.71
N PRO A 66 -0.14 -11.27 -0.34
CA PRO A 66 0.57 -11.82 0.83
C PRO A 66 -0.17 -11.51 2.14
N SER A 67 -0.05 -12.40 3.11
CA SER A 67 -0.59 -12.15 4.44
C SER A 67 0.32 -11.17 5.18
N TYR A 68 -0.17 -10.64 6.31
CA TYR A 68 0.65 -9.77 7.14
C TYR A 68 1.92 -10.48 7.61
N SER A 69 1.79 -11.77 7.92
CA SER A 69 2.94 -12.56 8.34
C SER A 69 4.00 -12.63 7.24
N ILE A 70 3.58 -12.87 6.01
CA ILE A 70 4.49 -12.92 4.87
C ILE A 70 5.13 -11.55 4.65
N MET A 71 4.34 -10.47 4.77
CA MET A 71 4.89 -9.13 4.65
C MET A 71 5.96 -8.86 5.70
N GLY A 72 5.73 -9.34 6.93
CA GLY A 72 6.72 -9.19 7.99
C GLY A 72 8.04 -9.85 7.65
N ILE A 73 8.00 -11.06 7.13
CA ILE A 73 9.20 -11.78 6.74
C ILE A 73 9.93 -11.05 5.61
N ALA A 74 9.19 -10.65 4.58
CA ALA A 74 9.78 -10.02 3.41
C ALA A 74 10.42 -8.67 3.75
N LEU A 75 9.75 -7.87 4.58
CA LEU A 75 10.27 -6.56 4.96
C LEU A 75 11.46 -6.69 5.90
N ASN A 76 11.46 -7.72 6.76
CA ASN A 76 12.60 -7.98 7.61
C ASN A 76 13.86 -8.24 6.80
N GLU A 77 13.72 -8.93 5.68
CA GLU A 77 14.85 -9.19 4.81
C GLU A 77 15.38 -7.94 4.13
N LYS A 78 14.54 -6.96 3.92
CA LYS A 78 14.95 -5.71 3.29
C LYS A 78 15.56 -4.74 4.28
N ALA A 79 15.35 -4.92 5.57
CA ALA A 79 15.83 -4.01 6.59
C ALA A 79 17.34 -4.09 6.73
N HIS A 80 18.02 -2.95 6.81
CA HIS A 80 19.47 -2.88 6.91
C HIS A 80 19.95 -2.93 8.36
N ASN A 81 19.07 -2.65 9.32
CA ASN A 81 19.45 -2.61 10.73
C ASN A 81 18.21 -2.78 11.60
N GLU A 82 18.43 -2.82 12.90
CA GLU A 82 17.36 -3.05 13.86
C GLU A 82 16.34 -1.92 13.87
N ILE A 83 16.79 -0.69 13.69
CA ILE A 83 15.88 0.46 13.66
C ILE A 83 14.89 0.32 12.49
N GLU A 84 15.39 -0.08 11.32
CA GLU A 84 14.52 -0.29 10.17
C GLU A 84 13.54 -1.44 10.40
N ARG A 85 14.00 -2.52 11.04
CA ARG A 85 13.09 -3.63 11.35
C ARG A 85 11.96 -3.18 12.22
N GLU A 86 12.26 -2.38 13.24
CA GLU A 86 11.23 -1.86 14.14
C GLU A 86 10.29 -0.92 13.41
N THR A 87 10.83 -0.12 12.48
CA THR A 87 10.01 0.80 11.70
C THR A 87 9.05 0.03 10.80
N TYR A 88 9.55 -0.99 10.11
CA TYR A 88 8.67 -1.82 9.27
C TYR A 88 7.61 -2.52 10.10
N HIS A 89 7.98 -3.00 11.28
CA HIS A 89 7.01 -3.63 12.16
C HIS A 89 5.90 -2.64 12.56
N ALA A 90 6.29 -1.41 12.89
CA ALA A 90 5.32 -0.39 13.25
C ALA A 90 4.39 -0.05 12.07
N VAL A 91 4.94 -0.01 10.86
CA VAL A 91 4.13 0.25 9.66
C VAL A 91 3.12 -0.88 9.44
N ILE A 92 3.57 -2.13 9.55
CA ILE A 92 2.68 -3.27 9.41
C ILE A 92 1.56 -3.21 10.44
N GLU A 93 1.90 -2.92 11.70
CA GLU A 93 0.90 -2.84 12.76
C GLU A 93 -0.09 -1.70 12.49
N ARG A 94 0.38 -0.57 12.00
CA ARG A 94 -0.50 0.54 11.66
C ARG A 94 -1.47 0.15 10.55
N ILE A 95 -0.98 -0.52 9.51
CA ILE A 95 -1.85 -0.97 8.42
C ILE A 95 -2.87 -1.98 8.94
N LYS A 96 -2.40 -2.95 9.71
CA LYS A 96 -3.23 -4.03 10.22
C LYS A 96 -4.36 -3.52 11.10
N HIS A 97 -4.08 -2.51 11.92
CA HIS A 97 -5.06 -1.98 12.85
C HIS A 97 -5.80 -0.74 12.34
N THR A 98 -5.64 -0.41 11.06
CA THR A 98 -6.38 0.70 10.47
C THR A 98 -7.87 0.36 10.44
N GLN A 99 -8.69 1.35 10.74
CA GLN A 99 -10.14 1.17 10.70
C GLN A 99 -10.60 0.98 9.27
N SER A 100 -11.53 0.05 9.09
CA SER A 100 -12.05 -0.23 7.75
C SER A 100 -13.31 0.55 7.42
N ASP A 101 -13.71 1.50 8.28
CA ASP A 101 -14.86 2.35 7.98
C ASP A 101 -14.59 3.15 6.71
N GLY A 102 -15.60 3.33 5.90
CA GLY A 102 -15.48 4.09 4.68
C GLY A 102 -14.72 3.36 3.58
N SER A 103 -14.57 2.04 3.66
CA SER A 103 -13.82 1.29 2.66
C SER A 103 -14.37 1.48 1.25
N ASP A 104 -15.70 1.58 1.10
CA ASP A 104 -16.30 1.81 -0.22
C ASP A 104 -15.85 3.15 -0.79
N PHE A 105 -15.78 4.18 0.06
CA PHE A 105 -15.33 5.49 -0.36
C PHE A 105 -13.84 5.47 -0.75
N ILE A 106 -13.03 4.73 0.01
CA ILE A 106 -11.61 4.57 -0.28
C ILE A 106 -11.42 3.91 -1.66
N VAL A 107 -12.18 2.85 -1.93
CA VAL A 107 -12.12 2.14 -3.20
C VAL A 107 -12.54 3.08 -4.34
N GLU A 108 -13.61 3.85 -4.15
CA GLU A 108 -14.09 4.78 -5.16
C GLU A 108 -13.03 5.83 -5.51
N LEU A 109 -12.41 6.44 -4.50
CA LEU A 109 -11.37 7.43 -4.72
C LEU A 109 -10.15 6.83 -5.39
N ALA A 110 -9.77 5.63 -4.97
CA ALA A 110 -8.62 4.95 -5.55
C ALA A 110 -8.86 4.60 -7.02
N GLU A 111 -10.05 4.08 -7.34
CA GLU A 111 -10.37 3.75 -8.72
C GLU A 111 -10.38 5.00 -9.59
N LYS A 112 -10.91 6.09 -9.07
CA LYS A 112 -10.90 7.35 -9.78
C LYS A 112 -9.47 7.81 -10.05
N PHE A 113 -8.60 7.71 -9.06
CA PHE A 113 -7.19 8.07 -9.23
C PHE A 113 -6.53 7.18 -10.28
N PHE A 114 -6.72 5.86 -10.19
CA PHE A 114 -6.07 4.93 -11.11
C PHE A 114 -6.54 5.12 -12.55
N LYS A 115 -7.80 5.48 -12.75
CA LYS A 115 -8.34 5.71 -14.09
C LYS A 115 -7.80 6.97 -14.73
N GLN A 116 -7.20 7.87 -13.97
CA GLN A 116 -6.65 9.12 -14.48
C GLN A 116 -5.17 8.98 -14.89
N GLN A 117 -4.56 7.85 -14.68
CA GLN A 117 -3.12 7.67 -14.98
C GLN A 117 -2.83 7.27 -16.42
#